data_861be0b3f6d134a55bfa5171ee192a9e
#
_entry.id   861be0b3f6d134a55bfa5171ee192a9e
#
_cell.length_a   1.000
_cell.length_b   1.000
_cell.length_c   1.000
_cell.angle_alpha   90.00
_cell.angle_beta   90.00
_cell.angle_gamma   90.00
#
_symmetry.space_group_name_H-M   'P 1'
#
loop_
_entity.id
_entity.type
_entity.pdbx_description
1 polymer ?
#
loop_
_entity_poly.entity_id
_entity_poly.type
_entity_poly.pdbx_seq_one_letter_code
_entity_poly.pdbx_strand_id
1 'polypeptide(L)'
;YNVHIEKKSLFNTPPVFAIYATLLNLRWIKKRSIELISQTNLEKAKLLYDEIDSNELFKGFADIEDRSLMNLTFDLVDKDLSNNFDALLEAKNISGVKGHRSIGGYRASLYNALPIESVEVLINCMRELKN
;
A
#
# COMPACT_ATOMS: atom_id res chain seq x y z
N TYR A 1 -4.71 4.65 37.23
CA TYR A 1 -4.08 5.90 36.78
C TYR A 1 -3.09 6.45 37.82
N ASN A 2 -3.43 6.51 39.13
CA ASN A 2 -2.60 7.12 40.17
C ASN A 2 -1.17 6.54 40.21
N VAL A 3 -1.01 5.23 40.13
CA VAL A 3 0.29 4.56 40.11
C VAL A 3 1.17 5.02 38.94
N HIS A 4 0.57 5.26 37.78
CA HIS A 4 1.32 5.77 36.63
C HIS A 4 1.72 7.22 36.76
N ILE A 5 0.89 8.03 37.45
CA ILE A 5 1.22 9.43 37.79
C ILE A 5 2.40 9.46 38.76
N GLU A 6 2.32 8.69 39.85
CA GLU A 6 3.35 8.64 40.89
C GLU A 6 4.69 8.10 40.35
N LYS A 7 4.65 7.08 39.53
CA LYS A 7 5.83 6.43 38.93
C LYS A 7 6.24 7.01 37.59
N LYS A 8 5.66 8.16 37.16
CA LYS A 8 5.97 8.82 35.89
C LYS A 8 5.90 7.87 34.69
N SER A 9 4.88 7.02 34.67
CA SER A 9 4.66 5.95 33.66
C SER A 9 5.72 4.83 33.64
N LEU A 10 6.56 4.73 34.65
CA LEU A 10 7.62 3.72 34.77
C LEU A 10 7.29 2.61 35.78
N PHE A 11 6.00 2.40 36.08
CA PHE A 11 5.59 1.30 36.97
C PHE A 11 5.89 -0.07 36.37
N ASN A 12 5.65 -0.22 35.07
CA ASN A 12 6.06 -1.37 34.28
C ASN A 12 7.22 -0.99 33.35
N THR A 13 8.02 -1.96 32.93
CA THR A 13 9.05 -1.74 31.91
C THR A 13 8.41 -1.20 30.65
N PRO A 14 8.80 -0.04 30.13
CA PRO A 14 8.24 0.52 28.91
C PRO A 14 8.64 -0.31 27.70
N PRO A 15 7.82 -0.32 26.63
CA PRO A 15 8.15 -1.03 25.38
C PRO A 15 9.22 -0.27 24.59
N VAL A 16 10.46 -0.31 25.08
CA VAL A 16 11.58 0.53 24.60
C VAL A 16 11.83 0.37 23.11
N PHE A 17 11.75 -0.85 22.58
CA PHE A 17 11.93 -1.08 21.14
C PHE A 17 10.88 -0.36 20.31
N ALA A 18 9.59 -0.47 20.68
CA ALA A 18 8.50 0.20 19.95
C ALA A 18 8.63 1.73 20.04
N ILE A 19 9.01 2.26 21.19
CA ILE A 19 9.26 3.70 21.40
C ILE A 19 10.41 4.16 20.49
N TYR A 20 11.50 3.41 20.44
CA TYR A 20 12.65 3.75 19.60
C TYR A 20 12.33 3.68 18.10
N ALA A 21 11.66 2.60 17.66
CA ALA A 21 11.21 2.47 16.28
C ALA A 21 10.28 3.63 15.87
N THR A 22 9.34 4.01 16.75
CA THR A 22 8.46 5.17 16.53
C THR A 22 9.27 6.46 16.42
N LEU A 23 10.27 6.67 17.29
CA LEU A 23 11.15 7.85 17.21
C LEU A 23 11.87 7.93 15.86
N LEU A 24 12.39 6.80 15.35
CA LEU A 24 13.06 6.77 14.05
C LEU A 24 12.09 7.11 12.91
N ASN A 25 10.87 6.58 12.93
CA ASN A 25 9.83 6.91 11.96
C ASN A 25 9.46 8.41 12.00
N LEU A 26 9.27 8.98 13.19
CA LEU A 26 8.95 10.40 13.34
C LEU A 26 10.09 11.30 12.83
N ARG A 27 11.35 10.92 13.07
CA ARG A 27 12.51 11.63 12.53
C ARG A 27 12.57 11.56 11.00
N TRP A 28 12.24 10.41 10.41
CA TRP A 28 12.17 10.24 8.98
C TRP A 28 11.04 11.10 8.37
N ILE A 29 9.83 11.10 8.96
CA ILE A 29 8.71 11.95 8.54
C ILE A 29 9.12 13.43 8.62
N LYS A 30 9.71 13.87 9.76
CA LYS A 30 10.17 15.24 9.93
C LYS A 30 11.21 15.66 8.88
N LYS A 31 12.13 14.76 8.51
CA LYS A 31 13.15 15.02 7.50
C LYS A 31 12.56 15.17 6.09
N ARG A 32 11.52 14.39 5.76
CA ARG A 32 10.86 14.42 4.44
C ARG A 32 9.81 15.51 4.29
N SER A 33 9.23 15.99 5.35
CA SER A 33 8.00 16.78 5.50
C SER A 33 6.71 15.98 5.21
N ILE A 34 5.64 16.36 5.89
CA ILE A 34 4.30 15.75 5.72
C ILE A 34 3.74 16.09 4.34
N GLU A 35 3.98 17.31 3.88
CA GLU A 35 3.49 17.82 2.58
C GLU A 35 4.06 16.99 1.44
N LEU A 36 5.38 16.74 1.44
CA LEU A 36 6.04 15.94 0.41
C LEU A 36 5.57 14.48 0.44
N ILE A 37 5.40 13.89 1.64
CA ILE A 37 4.88 12.53 1.80
C ILE A 37 3.45 12.45 1.25
N SER A 38 2.59 13.42 1.59
CA SER A 38 1.21 13.47 1.11
C SER A 38 1.14 13.61 -0.41
N GLN A 39 1.94 14.49 -1.00
CA GLN A 39 2.02 14.66 -2.45
C GLN A 39 2.48 13.38 -3.15
N THR A 40 3.53 12.73 -2.63
CA THR A 40 4.03 11.46 -3.17
C THR A 40 2.99 10.35 -3.08
N ASN A 41 2.23 10.28 -1.99
CA ASN A 41 1.16 9.29 -1.85
C ASN A 41 0.02 9.53 -2.84
N LEU A 42 -0.37 10.79 -3.04
CA LEU A 42 -1.37 11.16 -4.04
C LEU A 42 -0.92 10.78 -5.45
N GLU A 43 0.33 11.05 -5.80
CA GLU A 43 0.91 10.71 -7.09
C GLU A 43 0.93 9.21 -7.33
N LYS A 44 1.40 8.41 -6.36
CA LYS A 44 1.38 6.94 -6.42
C LYS A 44 -0.04 6.39 -6.63
N ALA A 45 -1.00 6.89 -5.85
CA ALA A 45 -2.38 6.45 -5.94
C ALA A 45 -2.98 6.80 -7.30
N LYS A 46 -2.74 8.03 -7.77
CA LYS A 46 -3.21 8.49 -9.09
C LYS A 46 -2.68 7.61 -10.22
N LEU A 47 -1.37 7.35 -10.25
CA LEU A 47 -0.76 6.51 -11.29
C LEU A 47 -1.39 5.12 -11.37
N LEU A 48 -1.62 4.46 -10.23
CA LEU A 48 -2.20 3.12 -10.23
C LEU A 48 -3.70 3.14 -10.55
N TYR A 49 -4.47 4.12 -10.08
CA TYR A 49 -5.88 4.23 -10.45
C TYR A 49 -6.06 4.59 -11.92
N ASP A 50 -5.22 5.47 -12.48
CA ASP A 50 -5.25 5.80 -13.90
C ASP A 50 -5.04 4.52 -14.75
N GLU A 51 -4.15 3.61 -14.34
CA GLU A 51 -3.98 2.31 -15.01
C GLU A 51 -5.18 1.40 -14.82
N ILE A 52 -5.70 1.25 -13.60
CA ILE A 52 -6.86 0.40 -13.31
C ILE A 52 -8.08 0.84 -14.14
N ASP A 53 -8.31 2.14 -14.24
CA ASP A 53 -9.50 2.70 -14.91
C ASP A 53 -9.38 2.71 -16.44
N SER A 54 -8.17 2.76 -16.98
CA SER A 54 -7.94 2.78 -18.43
C SER A 54 -7.66 1.40 -19.04
N ASN A 55 -7.35 0.41 -18.23
CA ASN A 55 -7.01 -0.93 -18.69
C ASN A 55 -8.23 -1.86 -18.59
N GLU A 56 -8.82 -2.23 -19.73
CA GLU A 56 -10.04 -3.04 -19.83
C GLU A 56 -9.98 -4.40 -19.13
N LEU A 57 -8.78 -4.91 -18.80
CA LEU A 57 -8.60 -6.17 -18.07
C LEU A 57 -8.85 -6.04 -16.58
N PHE A 58 -8.85 -4.81 -16.05
CA PHE A 58 -8.96 -4.55 -14.61
C PHE A 58 -10.19 -3.70 -14.28
N LYS A 59 -10.62 -3.77 -13.06
CA LYS A 59 -11.67 -2.92 -12.49
C LYS A 59 -11.36 -2.56 -11.05
N GLY A 60 -11.59 -1.31 -10.65
CA GLY A 60 -11.56 -0.87 -9.26
C GLY A 60 -12.66 -1.55 -8.44
N PHE A 61 -12.40 -1.80 -7.18
CA PHE A 61 -13.37 -2.41 -6.27
C PHE A 61 -14.22 -1.35 -5.55
N ALA A 62 -13.61 -0.21 -5.21
CA ALA A 62 -14.28 0.91 -4.55
C ALA A 62 -14.78 1.93 -5.58
N ASP A 63 -15.93 2.53 -5.30
CA ASP A 63 -16.41 3.69 -6.04
C ASP A 63 -15.41 4.85 -5.95
N ILE A 64 -15.38 5.71 -6.97
CA ILE A 64 -14.34 6.74 -7.12
C ILE A 64 -14.25 7.64 -5.88
N GLU A 65 -15.39 8.00 -5.29
CA GLU A 65 -15.47 8.87 -4.10
C GLU A 65 -14.97 8.20 -2.82
N ASP A 66 -14.97 6.85 -2.77
CA ASP A 66 -14.56 6.06 -1.59
C ASP A 66 -13.15 5.48 -1.72
N ARG A 67 -12.40 5.85 -2.73
CA ARG A 67 -11.08 5.32 -3.01
C ARG A 67 -10.04 5.74 -1.98
N SER A 68 -9.32 4.76 -1.43
CA SER A 68 -8.18 5.00 -0.54
C SER A 68 -6.94 5.41 -1.34
N LEU A 69 -6.20 6.40 -0.85
CA LEU A 69 -4.89 6.78 -1.40
C LEU A 69 -3.74 5.85 -0.94
N MET A 70 -4.02 4.94 0.01
CA MET A 70 -3.01 4.07 0.62
C MET A 70 -3.20 2.60 0.27
N ASN A 71 -4.45 2.13 0.21
CA ASN A 71 -4.78 0.73 -0.08
C ASN A 71 -5.71 0.69 -1.28
N LEU A 72 -5.16 0.42 -2.44
CA LEU A 72 -5.90 0.37 -3.69
C LEU A 72 -6.36 -1.06 -3.94
N THR A 73 -7.67 -1.23 -4.06
CA THR A 73 -8.30 -2.54 -4.31
C THR A 73 -8.81 -2.60 -5.74
N PHE A 74 -8.50 -3.69 -6.41
CA PHE A 74 -8.89 -3.94 -7.79
C PHE A 74 -9.04 -5.42 -8.08
N ASP A 75 -9.59 -5.74 -9.22
CA ASP A 75 -9.79 -7.11 -9.64
C ASP A 75 -9.63 -7.26 -11.16
N LEU A 76 -9.43 -8.49 -11.63
CA LEU A 76 -9.52 -8.83 -13.03
C LEU A 76 -10.99 -8.91 -13.45
N VAL A 77 -11.30 -8.39 -14.63
CA VAL A 77 -12.61 -8.54 -15.27
C VAL A 77 -12.81 -10.00 -15.66
N ASP A 78 -11.81 -10.60 -16.28
CA ASP A 78 -11.75 -12.03 -16.57
C ASP A 78 -10.91 -12.77 -15.53
N LYS A 79 -11.55 -13.63 -14.73
CA LYS A 79 -10.91 -14.41 -13.68
C LYS A 79 -9.97 -15.49 -14.19
N ASP A 80 -10.13 -15.95 -15.41
CA ASP A 80 -9.28 -16.99 -16.00
C ASP A 80 -7.84 -16.48 -16.19
N LEU A 81 -7.65 -15.16 -16.27
CA LEU A 81 -6.33 -14.52 -16.33
C LEU A 81 -5.57 -14.48 -15.00
N SER A 82 -6.21 -14.85 -13.88
CA SER A 82 -5.62 -14.72 -12.53
C SER A 82 -4.29 -15.47 -12.41
N ASN A 83 -4.21 -16.68 -12.94
CA ASN A 83 -2.97 -17.47 -12.89
C ASN A 83 -1.82 -16.81 -13.68
N ASN A 84 -2.13 -16.22 -14.83
CA ASN A 84 -1.15 -15.53 -15.65
C ASN A 84 -0.66 -14.25 -14.96
N PHE A 85 -1.58 -13.48 -14.39
CA PHE A 85 -1.21 -12.28 -13.65
C PHE A 85 -0.39 -12.59 -12.40
N ASP A 86 -0.78 -13.62 -11.64
CA ASP A 86 -0.01 -14.09 -10.48
C ASP A 86 1.42 -14.50 -10.87
N ALA A 87 1.59 -15.20 -12.00
CA ALA A 87 2.90 -15.58 -12.50
C ALA A 87 3.77 -14.36 -12.90
N LEU A 88 3.17 -13.32 -13.50
CA LEU A 88 3.86 -12.06 -13.79
C LEU A 88 4.30 -11.34 -12.52
N LEU A 89 3.43 -11.28 -11.51
CA LEU A 89 3.75 -10.67 -10.22
C LEU A 89 4.93 -11.40 -9.56
N GLU A 90 4.92 -12.74 -9.56
CA GLU A 90 6.01 -13.56 -9.01
C GLU A 90 7.32 -13.35 -9.78
N ALA A 91 7.28 -13.34 -11.10
CA ALA A 91 8.46 -13.11 -11.95
C ALA A 91 9.12 -11.75 -11.71
N LYS A 92 8.34 -10.73 -11.33
CA LYS A 92 8.83 -9.39 -10.96
C LYS A 92 9.10 -9.22 -9.46
N ASN A 93 9.03 -10.31 -8.66
CA ASN A 93 9.19 -10.30 -7.20
C ASN A 93 8.18 -9.38 -6.48
N ILE A 94 6.98 -9.24 -7.01
CA ILE A 94 5.90 -8.50 -6.35
C ILE A 94 5.13 -9.47 -5.44
N SER A 95 5.11 -9.16 -4.14
CA SER A 95 4.41 -9.97 -3.13
C SER A 95 3.41 -9.15 -2.34
N GLY A 96 2.44 -9.83 -1.68
CA GLY A 96 1.49 -9.20 -0.77
C GLY A 96 0.38 -8.41 -1.45
N VAL A 97 0.21 -8.53 -2.76
CA VAL A 97 -0.85 -7.83 -3.52
C VAL A 97 -2.14 -8.64 -3.65
N LYS A 98 -2.17 -9.93 -3.28
CA LYS A 98 -3.41 -10.71 -3.25
C LYS A 98 -4.39 -10.13 -2.23
N GLY A 99 -5.66 -10.05 -2.61
CA GLY A 99 -6.74 -9.55 -1.76
C GLY A 99 -7.04 -10.46 -0.56
N HIS A 100 -7.99 -10.03 0.26
CA HIS A 100 -8.40 -10.82 1.42
C HIS A 100 -9.07 -12.13 0.99
N ARG A 101 -8.82 -13.22 1.72
CA ARG A 101 -9.32 -14.58 1.38
C ARG A 101 -10.84 -14.65 1.19
N SER A 102 -11.60 -13.80 1.89
CA SER A 102 -13.08 -13.81 1.80
C SER A 102 -13.62 -12.99 0.62
N ILE A 103 -12.83 -12.09 0.04
CA ILE A 103 -13.28 -11.18 -1.02
C ILE A 103 -12.60 -11.52 -2.35
N GLY A 104 -11.35 -11.98 -2.29
CA GLY A 104 -10.54 -12.22 -3.49
C GLY A 104 -9.96 -10.95 -4.08
N GLY A 105 -9.64 -10.99 -5.37
CA GLY A 105 -9.03 -9.88 -6.10
C GLY A 105 -7.64 -9.52 -5.64
N TYR A 106 -7.28 -8.26 -5.79
CA TYR A 106 -5.95 -7.72 -5.49
C TYR A 106 -6.04 -6.46 -4.63
N ARG A 107 -4.99 -6.21 -3.85
CA ARG A 107 -4.84 -5.02 -3.01
C ARG A 107 -3.40 -4.55 -3.00
N ALA A 108 -3.14 -3.40 -3.56
CA ALA A 108 -1.84 -2.74 -3.47
C ALA A 108 -1.80 -1.81 -2.26
N SER A 109 -0.89 -2.06 -1.32
CA SER A 109 -0.67 -1.21 -0.14
C SER A 109 0.51 -0.27 -0.40
N LEU A 110 0.21 0.99 -0.71
CA LEU A 110 1.18 2.01 -1.13
C LEU A 110 1.71 2.80 0.07
N TYR A 111 2.29 2.12 1.06
CA TYR A 111 2.81 2.76 2.27
C TYR A 111 3.73 3.95 1.98
N ASN A 112 3.84 4.87 2.94
CA ASN A 112 4.63 6.11 2.82
C ASN A 112 6.07 5.89 2.33
N ALA A 113 6.70 4.81 2.76
CA ALA A 113 8.08 4.50 2.41
C ALA A 113 8.23 3.72 1.08
N LEU A 114 7.12 3.25 0.48
CA LEU A 114 7.17 2.57 -0.81
C LEU A 114 7.56 3.57 -1.91
N PRO A 115 8.64 3.34 -2.66
CA PRO A 115 9.04 4.22 -3.75
C PRO A 115 8.05 4.13 -4.92
N ILE A 116 7.93 5.20 -5.69
CA ILE A 116 7.01 5.31 -6.84
C ILE A 116 7.35 4.28 -7.93
N GLU A 117 8.63 3.97 -8.09
CA GLU A 117 9.15 2.99 -9.04
C GLU A 117 8.56 1.58 -8.77
N SER A 118 8.25 1.25 -7.51
CA SER A 118 7.57 -0.01 -7.17
C SER A 118 6.13 -0.06 -7.70
N VAL A 119 5.46 1.09 -7.74
CA VAL A 119 4.12 1.20 -8.33
C VAL A 119 4.19 1.05 -9.84
N GLU A 120 5.19 1.65 -10.48
CA GLU A 120 5.44 1.53 -11.92
C GLU A 120 5.72 0.09 -12.33
N VAL A 121 6.45 -0.69 -11.51
CA VAL A 121 6.66 -2.13 -11.77
C VAL A 121 5.33 -2.89 -11.78
N LEU A 122 4.41 -2.61 -10.83
CA LEU A 122 3.08 -3.22 -10.83
C LEU A 122 2.27 -2.82 -12.05
N ILE A 123 2.27 -1.55 -12.42
CA ILE A 123 1.60 -1.04 -13.64
C ILE A 123 2.15 -1.76 -14.89
N ASN A 124 3.45 -1.94 -14.99
CA ASN A 124 4.04 -2.67 -16.11
C ASN A 124 3.59 -4.13 -16.17
N CYS A 125 3.43 -4.81 -15.02
CA CYS A 125 2.83 -6.15 -14.99
C CYS A 125 1.38 -6.16 -15.49
N MET A 126 0.59 -5.13 -15.13
CA MET A 126 -0.79 -5.01 -15.60
C MET A 126 -0.85 -4.83 -17.13
N ARG A 127 0.09 -4.07 -17.70
CA ARG A 127 0.20 -3.85 -19.15
C ARG A 127 0.73 -5.07 -19.89
N GLU A 128 1.68 -5.79 -19.31
CA GLU A 128 2.24 -7.03 -19.87
C GLU A 128 1.16 -8.14 -20.00
N LEU A 129 0.16 -8.18 -19.11
CA LEU A 129 -0.93 -9.16 -19.16
C LEU A 129 -1.80 -9.01 -20.42
N LYS A 130 -1.83 -7.84 -21.05
CA LYS A 130 -2.60 -7.57 -22.26
C LYS A 130 -1.96 -8.13 -23.54
N ASN A 131 -0.66 -8.44 -23.50
CA ASN A 131 0.14 -8.92 -24.63
C ASN A 131 0.36 -10.44 -24.55
#